data_b35d88bc09102eeecfab26b66484e6c5
#
_entry.id   b35d88bc09102eeecfab26b66484e6c5
#
_cell.length_a   1.000
_cell.length_b   1.000
_cell.length_c   1.000
_cell.angle_alpha   90.00
_cell.angle_beta   90.00
_cell.angle_gamma   90.00
#
_symmetry.space_group_name_H-M   'P 1'
#
loop_
_entity.id
_entity.type
_entity.pdbx_description
1 polymer ?
#
loop_
_entity_poly.entity_id
_entity_poly.type
_entity_poly.pdbx_seq_one_letter_code
_entity_poly.pdbx_strand_id
1 'polypeptide(L)'
;CPLHGPVLTENLGYYIGRCDTRSKYEPQEEGGGVAYAPIPCNTAEVARTFADMLRAKSDMKVVVYDLSRSDMAKAIEDSYRYSRLVVAAASYDGDVFPPMHDFLYHLSIKGFSKRRIGIIENGSWAPTAGRAMRAIIDKFKDVTVVDSQVTIMSRMKPSDMAALEALADEMLE
;
A
#
# COMPACT_ATOMS: atom_id res chain seq x y z
N CYS A 1 -21.32 -10.48 26.74
CA CYS A 1 -22.50 -10.58 25.86
C CYS A 1 -22.36 -9.58 24.70
N PRO A 2 -22.16 -10.02 23.47
CA PRO A 2 -22.01 -9.11 22.35
C PRO A 2 -23.37 -8.47 21.99
N LEU A 3 -23.34 -7.19 21.62
CA LEU A 3 -24.47 -6.52 20.99
C LEU A 3 -24.60 -6.94 19.51
N HIS A 4 -23.47 -7.28 18.89
CA HIS A 4 -23.35 -7.74 17.51
C HIS A 4 -22.33 -8.86 17.40
N GLY A 5 -22.57 -9.82 16.50
CA GLY A 5 -21.68 -10.93 16.23
C GLY A 5 -21.89 -12.15 17.14
N PRO A 6 -21.09 -13.21 16.91
CA PRO A 6 -21.21 -14.45 17.66
C PRO A 6 -20.72 -14.29 19.11
N VAL A 7 -21.25 -15.14 20.00
CA VAL A 7 -20.70 -15.30 21.35
C VAL A 7 -19.39 -16.10 21.24
N LEU A 8 -18.29 -15.51 21.70
CA LEU A 8 -16.98 -16.14 21.74
C LEU A 8 -16.81 -16.78 23.14
N THR A 9 -16.57 -18.08 23.19
CA THR A 9 -16.41 -18.84 24.43
C THR A 9 -15.00 -19.39 24.62
N GLU A 10 -14.21 -19.42 23.54
CA GLU A 10 -12.86 -19.98 23.54
C GLU A 10 -11.86 -18.94 23.01
N ASN A 11 -10.60 -19.10 23.36
CA ASN A 11 -9.49 -18.25 22.92
C ASN A 11 -9.70 -16.74 23.13
N LEU A 12 -10.40 -16.36 24.19
CA LEU A 12 -10.73 -14.96 24.46
C LEU A 12 -9.51 -14.04 24.50
N GLY A 13 -8.39 -14.54 25.05
CA GLY A 13 -7.12 -13.78 25.06
C GLY A 13 -6.61 -13.41 23.67
N TYR A 14 -6.76 -14.27 22.69
CA TYR A 14 -6.42 -13.98 21.29
C TYR A 14 -7.28 -12.83 20.73
N TYR A 15 -8.59 -12.88 20.91
CA TYR A 15 -9.49 -11.84 20.41
C TYR A 15 -9.28 -10.49 21.10
N ILE A 16 -9.08 -10.51 22.43
CA ILE A 16 -8.77 -9.31 23.21
C ILE A 16 -7.45 -8.70 22.75
N GLY A 17 -6.40 -9.49 22.56
CA GLY A 17 -5.11 -9.03 22.05
C GLY A 17 -5.23 -8.41 20.65
N ARG A 18 -6.00 -9.03 19.74
CA ARG A 18 -6.24 -8.43 18.42
C ARG A 18 -7.04 -7.13 18.48
N CYS A 19 -8.02 -7.03 19.36
CA CYS A 19 -8.76 -5.78 19.59
C CYS A 19 -7.82 -4.69 20.12
N ASP A 20 -6.94 -5.01 21.05
CA ASP A 20 -5.97 -4.06 21.61
C ASP A 20 -5.01 -3.56 20.53
N THR A 21 -4.39 -4.45 19.73
CA THR A 21 -3.54 -4.10 18.58
C THR A 21 -4.27 -3.17 17.59
N ARG A 22 -5.51 -3.53 17.22
CA ARG A 22 -6.31 -2.73 16.27
C ARG A 22 -6.69 -1.36 16.82
N SER A 23 -7.07 -1.27 18.10
CA SER A 23 -7.44 0.00 18.74
C SER A 23 -6.27 0.96 18.87
N LYS A 24 -5.04 0.45 18.89
CA LYS A 24 -3.79 1.22 18.88
C LYS A 24 -3.28 1.54 17.48
N TYR A 25 -3.99 1.10 16.44
CA TYR A 25 -3.57 1.20 15.03
C TYR A 25 -2.21 0.54 14.73
N GLU A 26 -1.82 -0.45 15.51
CA GLU A 26 -0.58 -1.19 15.32
C GLU A 26 -0.75 -2.25 14.21
N PRO A 27 0.32 -2.57 13.45
CA PRO A 27 0.30 -3.69 12.52
C PRO A 27 0.00 -4.99 13.27
N GLN A 28 -0.81 -5.84 12.66
CA GLN A 28 -1.16 -7.14 13.25
C GLN A 28 -0.14 -8.21 12.89
N GLU A 29 0.51 -8.05 11.74
CA GLU A 29 1.46 -9.02 11.17
C GLU A 29 2.55 -8.26 10.41
N GLU A 30 3.78 -8.79 10.44
CA GLU A 30 4.81 -8.35 9.51
C GLU A 30 4.44 -8.79 8.10
N GLY A 31 4.49 -7.86 7.17
CA GLY A 31 4.11 -8.11 5.79
C GLY A 31 3.93 -6.82 5.00
N GLY A 32 3.61 -6.96 3.73
CA GLY A 32 3.42 -5.82 2.83
C GLY A 32 2.19 -5.96 1.95
N GLY A 33 1.49 -4.84 1.75
CA GLY A 33 0.49 -4.67 0.72
C GLY A 33 1.06 -3.87 -0.44
N VAL A 34 0.83 -4.32 -1.67
CA VAL A 34 1.08 -3.54 -2.89
C VAL A 34 -0.29 -3.23 -3.51
N ALA A 35 -0.75 -2.01 -3.33
CA ALA A 35 -2.00 -1.53 -3.92
C ALA A 35 -1.69 -0.72 -5.18
N TYR A 36 -2.27 -1.09 -6.31
CA TYR A 36 -2.02 -0.38 -7.55
C TYR A 36 -3.29 -0.05 -8.33
N ALA A 37 -3.25 1.08 -9.05
CA ALA A 37 -4.32 1.56 -9.90
C ALA A 37 -3.77 1.83 -11.32
N PRO A 38 -3.95 0.90 -12.27
CA PRO A 38 -3.33 0.97 -13.58
C PRO A 38 -4.21 1.70 -14.61
N ILE A 39 -3.56 2.41 -15.55
CA ILE A 39 -4.12 2.85 -16.83
C ILE A 39 -3.13 2.50 -17.94
N PRO A 40 -3.48 1.70 -18.93
CA PRO A 40 -3.67 0.26 -18.87
C PRO A 40 -2.35 -0.44 -18.52
N CYS A 41 -2.30 -1.69 -18.28
CA CYS A 41 -1.21 -2.68 -18.06
C CYS A 41 0.15 -2.26 -17.44
N ASN A 42 0.80 -1.16 -17.81
CA ASN A 42 2.18 -0.85 -17.43
C ASN A 42 2.39 -0.70 -15.91
N THR A 43 1.53 0.03 -15.21
CA THR A 43 1.60 0.16 -13.75
C THR A 43 1.38 -1.18 -13.05
N ALA A 44 0.53 -2.04 -13.63
CA ALA A 44 0.29 -3.37 -13.10
C ALA A 44 1.54 -4.28 -13.22
N GLU A 45 2.27 -4.19 -14.34
CA GLU A 45 3.53 -4.91 -14.55
C GLU A 45 4.56 -4.49 -13.49
N VAL A 46 4.76 -3.19 -13.30
CA VAL A 46 5.69 -2.66 -12.28
C VAL A 46 5.30 -3.11 -10.87
N ALA A 47 4.03 -2.97 -10.50
CA ALA A 47 3.55 -3.35 -9.17
C ALA A 47 3.75 -4.84 -8.86
N ARG A 48 3.51 -5.70 -9.84
CA ARG A 48 3.73 -7.15 -9.70
C ARG A 48 5.22 -7.49 -9.63
N THR A 49 6.03 -6.91 -10.51
CA THR A 49 7.50 -7.08 -10.46
C THR A 49 8.05 -6.65 -9.10
N PHE A 50 7.59 -5.53 -8.58
CA PHE A 50 8.00 -5.05 -7.27
C PHE A 50 7.55 -5.99 -6.14
N ALA A 51 6.32 -6.50 -6.19
CA ALA A 51 5.84 -7.48 -5.22
C ALA A 51 6.65 -8.79 -5.25
N ASP A 52 7.03 -9.25 -6.43
CA ASP A 52 7.88 -10.44 -6.59
C ASP A 52 9.31 -10.18 -6.08
N MET A 53 9.83 -8.97 -6.27
CA MET A 53 11.11 -8.55 -5.70
C MET A 53 11.09 -8.56 -4.16
N LEU A 54 10.02 -8.05 -3.53
CA LEU A 54 9.87 -8.11 -2.07
C LEU A 54 9.79 -9.57 -1.57
N ARG A 55 9.07 -10.44 -2.27
CA ARG A 55 8.99 -11.88 -1.95
C ARG A 55 10.33 -12.60 -2.10
N ALA A 56 11.14 -12.21 -3.08
CA ALA A 56 12.47 -12.79 -3.29
C ALA A 56 13.50 -12.34 -2.23
N LYS A 57 13.33 -11.13 -1.70
CA LYS A 57 14.25 -10.53 -0.72
C LYS A 57 13.88 -10.85 0.74
N SER A 58 12.68 -11.37 1.00
CA SER A 58 12.19 -11.62 2.37
C SER A 58 11.16 -12.74 2.43
N ASP A 59 11.03 -13.37 3.60
CA ASP A 59 9.98 -14.38 3.87
C ASP A 59 8.63 -13.75 4.24
N MET A 60 8.51 -12.42 4.18
CA MET A 60 7.27 -11.76 4.56
C MET A 60 6.15 -12.01 3.56
N LYS A 61 4.93 -12.05 4.06
CA LYS A 61 3.74 -12.16 3.23
C LYS A 61 3.53 -10.86 2.44
N VAL A 62 3.43 -10.97 1.12
CA VAL A 62 3.12 -9.84 0.23
C VAL A 62 1.81 -10.08 -0.50
N VAL A 63 0.83 -9.22 -0.27
CA VAL A 63 -0.47 -9.21 -0.95
C VAL A 63 -0.51 -8.10 -2.00
N VAL A 64 -1.25 -8.34 -3.09
CA VAL A 64 -1.28 -7.41 -4.24
C VAL A 64 -2.73 -7.14 -4.62
N TYR A 65 -3.09 -5.86 -4.76
CA TYR A 65 -4.44 -5.42 -5.09
C TYR A 65 -4.46 -4.50 -6.31
N ASP A 66 -5.22 -4.92 -7.34
CA ASP A 66 -5.64 -4.04 -8.43
C ASP A 66 -6.89 -3.28 -7.97
N LEU A 67 -6.73 -2.02 -7.57
CA LEU A 67 -7.82 -1.20 -7.04
C LEU A 67 -8.94 -0.92 -8.04
N SER A 68 -8.69 -1.15 -9.33
CA SER A 68 -9.72 -1.00 -10.37
C SER A 68 -10.60 -2.26 -10.51
N ARG A 69 -10.21 -3.39 -9.89
CA ARG A 69 -10.85 -4.69 -10.08
C ARG A 69 -11.05 -5.49 -8.81
N SER A 70 -10.25 -5.22 -7.77
CA SER A 70 -10.33 -5.90 -6.49
C SER A 70 -11.34 -5.24 -5.57
N ASP A 71 -11.76 -5.96 -4.54
CA ASP A 71 -12.53 -5.41 -3.45
C ASP A 71 -11.70 -4.37 -2.68
N MET A 72 -12.12 -3.12 -2.74
CA MET A 72 -11.50 -1.99 -2.05
C MET A 72 -11.49 -2.19 -0.53
N ALA A 73 -12.56 -2.76 0.04
CA ALA A 73 -12.65 -3.01 1.48
C ALA A 73 -11.59 -4.00 1.94
N LYS A 74 -11.29 -5.02 1.12
CA LYS A 74 -10.23 -5.99 1.42
C LYS A 74 -8.83 -5.39 1.30
N ALA A 75 -8.60 -4.53 0.32
CA ALA A 75 -7.34 -3.80 0.19
C ALA A 75 -7.10 -2.88 1.40
N ILE A 76 -8.14 -2.19 1.87
CA ILE A 76 -8.09 -1.36 3.08
C ILE A 76 -7.82 -2.22 4.31
N GLU A 77 -8.55 -3.33 4.52
CA GLU A 77 -8.35 -4.24 5.65
C GLU A 77 -6.89 -4.69 5.75
N ASP A 78 -6.32 -5.17 4.64
CA ASP A 78 -4.95 -5.68 4.64
C ASP A 78 -3.90 -4.55 4.77
N SER A 79 -4.21 -3.31 4.40
CA SER A 79 -3.36 -2.16 4.70
C SER A 79 -3.24 -1.89 6.21
N TYR A 80 -4.32 -2.14 6.97
CA TYR A 80 -4.26 -2.09 8.44
C TYR A 80 -3.65 -3.35 9.07
N ARG A 81 -3.65 -4.46 8.35
CA ARG A 81 -3.12 -5.72 8.84
C ARG A 81 -1.61 -5.75 8.83
N TYR A 82 -0.99 -5.29 7.73
CA TYR A 82 0.45 -5.39 7.51
C TYR A 82 1.19 -4.11 7.89
N SER A 83 2.48 -4.27 8.19
CA SER A 83 3.37 -3.18 8.61
C SER A 83 3.82 -2.26 7.45
N ARG A 84 3.70 -2.72 6.21
CA ARG A 84 4.21 -2.03 5.01
C ARG A 84 3.13 -1.90 3.95
N LEU A 85 3.11 -0.74 3.28
CA LEU A 85 2.20 -0.46 2.17
C LEU A 85 2.97 0.20 1.02
N VAL A 86 2.85 -0.36 -0.18
CA VAL A 86 3.33 0.30 -1.39
C VAL A 86 2.13 0.68 -2.25
N VAL A 87 2.10 1.94 -2.68
CA VAL A 87 1.07 2.47 -3.56
C VAL A 87 1.67 2.75 -4.93
N ALA A 88 1.05 2.21 -5.98
CA ALA A 88 1.51 2.36 -7.35
C ALA A 88 0.38 2.85 -8.25
N ALA A 89 0.52 4.04 -8.84
CA ALA A 89 -0.56 4.60 -9.65
C ALA A 89 -0.07 5.34 -10.89
N ALA A 90 -0.95 5.39 -11.87
CA ALA A 90 -0.76 6.22 -13.05
C ALA A 90 -1.23 7.65 -12.82
N SER A 91 -0.57 8.60 -13.50
CA SER A 91 -1.03 9.97 -13.59
C SER A 91 -2.29 10.06 -14.46
N TYR A 92 -3.27 10.83 -14.01
CA TYR A 92 -4.54 11.02 -14.69
C TYR A 92 -5.07 12.42 -14.43
N ASP A 93 -5.42 13.15 -15.49
CA ASP A 93 -5.98 14.52 -15.43
C ASP A 93 -5.16 15.49 -14.56
N GLY A 94 -3.84 15.36 -14.58
CA GLY A 94 -2.94 16.19 -13.75
C GLY A 94 -2.87 15.80 -12.28
N ASP A 95 -3.52 14.72 -11.90
CA ASP A 95 -3.61 14.16 -10.55
C ASP A 95 -3.24 12.66 -10.57
N VAL A 96 -3.66 11.90 -9.59
CA VAL A 96 -3.56 10.44 -9.52
C VAL A 96 -4.83 9.77 -10.02
N PHE A 97 -4.72 8.59 -10.60
CA PHE A 97 -5.88 7.83 -11.09
C PHE A 97 -6.92 7.58 -9.98
N PRO A 98 -8.23 7.86 -10.24
CA PRO A 98 -9.27 7.91 -9.21
C PRO A 98 -9.36 6.72 -8.23
N PRO A 99 -9.20 5.44 -8.63
CA PRO A 99 -9.25 4.34 -7.66
C PRO A 99 -8.17 4.44 -6.58
N MET A 100 -6.97 4.98 -6.90
CA MET A 100 -5.93 5.21 -5.92
C MET A 100 -6.26 6.39 -5.02
N HIS A 101 -6.80 7.48 -5.58
CA HIS A 101 -7.25 8.62 -4.81
C HIS A 101 -8.31 8.19 -3.77
N ASP A 102 -9.31 7.43 -4.20
CA ASP A 102 -10.37 6.91 -3.33
C ASP A 102 -9.82 6.01 -2.22
N PHE A 103 -8.92 5.09 -2.57
CA PHE A 103 -8.23 4.24 -1.60
C PHE A 103 -7.49 5.05 -0.53
N LEU A 104 -6.65 6.00 -0.93
CA LEU A 104 -5.89 6.85 0.00
C LEU A 104 -6.80 7.76 0.82
N TYR A 105 -7.88 8.27 0.23
CA TYR A 105 -8.90 9.03 0.96
C TYR A 105 -9.52 8.20 2.07
N HIS A 106 -9.93 6.97 1.78
CA HIS A 106 -10.46 6.06 2.80
C HIS A 106 -9.46 5.76 3.92
N LEU A 107 -8.19 5.59 3.61
CA LEU A 107 -7.15 5.45 4.64
C LEU A 107 -7.04 6.69 5.50
N SER A 108 -7.10 7.90 4.89
CA SER A 108 -6.95 9.18 5.60
C SER A 108 -8.06 9.40 6.64
N ILE A 109 -9.32 9.15 6.27
CA ILE A 109 -10.47 9.37 7.18
C ILE A 109 -10.62 8.29 8.27
N LYS A 110 -9.92 7.16 8.12
CA LYS A 110 -9.94 6.04 9.07
C LYS A 110 -8.75 6.03 10.02
N GLY A 111 -7.89 7.06 10.00
CA GLY A 111 -6.76 7.20 10.91
C GLY A 111 -5.62 6.23 10.65
N PHE A 112 -5.35 5.90 9.37
CA PHE A 112 -4.23 5.06 8.98
C PHE A 112 -2.90 5.62 9.49
N SER A 113 -2.13 4.81 10.22
CA SER A 113 -0.91 5.25 10.90
C SER A 113 0.05 4.08 11.17
N LYS A 114 1.26 4.40 11.65
CA LYS A 114 2.27 3.44 12.11
C LYS A 114 2.67 2.41 11.05
N ARG A 115 2.75 2.83 9.78
CA ARG A 115 3.17 1.99 8.65
C ARG A 115 4.31 2.65 7.89
N ARG A 116 5.12 1.81 7.25
CA ARG A 116 6.10 2.24 6.26
C ARG A 116 5.43 2.26 4.88
N ILE A 117 5.61 3.35 4.13
CA ILE A 117 4.92 3.57 2.85
C ILE A 117 5.94 3.83 1.75
N GLY A 118 5.84 3.09 0.64
CA GLY A 118 6.57 3.31 -0.60
C GLY A 118 5.65 3.83 -1.71
N ILE A 119 6.19 4.64 -2.61
CA ILE A 119 5.45 5.27 -3.70
C ILE A 119 6.08 4.91 -5.05
N ILE A 120 5.26 4.40 -5.96
CA ILE A 120 5.60 4.18 -7.36
C ILE A 120 4.61 4.95 -8.23
N GLU A 121 5.10 5.84 -9.07
CA GLU A 121 4.26 6.55 -10.02
C GLU A 121 4.54 6.14 -11.46
N ASN A 122 3.54 6.24 -12.31
CA ASN A 122 3.67 6.07 -13.74
C ASN A 122 3.07 7.28 -14.48
N GLY A 123 3.77 7.76 -15.48
CA GLY A 123 3.30 8.82 -16.36
C GLY A 123 4.04 8.79 -17.69
N SER A 124 3.50 9.46 -18.72
CA SER A 124 4.13 9.47 -20.04
C SER A 124 5.20 10.56 -20.15
N TRP A 125 4.81 11.84 -20.06
CA TRP A 125 5.72 12.98 -20.20
C TRP A 125 5.71 13.94 -19.01
N ALA A 126 4.67 13.92 -18.20
CA ALA A 126 4.54 14.76 -17.00
C ALA A 126 3.89 13.95 -15.87
N PRO A 127 4.64 13.06 -15.17
CA PRO A 127 4.12 12.33 -14.03
C PRO A 127 3.65 13.27 -12.92
N THR A 128 2.44 13.04 -12.41
CA THR A 128 1.82 13.84 -11.34
C THR A 128 1.32 12.97 -10.18
N ALA A 129 1.18 11.67 -10.41
CA ALA A 129 0.60 10.74 -9.44
C ALA A 129 1.40 10.69 -8.13
N GLY A 130 2.73 10.71 -8.21
CA GLY A 130 3.59 10.67 -7.01
C GLY A 130 3.34 11.86 -6.09
N ARG A 131 3.33 13.08 -6.65
CA ARG A 131 3.01 14.30 -5.91
C ARG A 131 1.60 14.27 -5.32
N ALA A 132 0.62 13.80 -6.10
CA ALA A 132 -0.77 13.74 -5.65
C ALA A 132 -0.95 12.72 -4.51
N MET A 133 -0.37 11.52 -4.63
CA MET A 133 -0.36 10.53 -3.56
C MET A 133 0.35 11.06 -2.31
N ARG A 134 1.52 11.69 -2.47
CA ARG A 134 2.29 12.26 -1.37
C ARG A 134 1.48 13.30 -0.60
N ALA A 135 0.77 14.20 -1.29
CA ALA A 135 -0.05 15.23 -0.67
C ALA A 135 -1.19 14.67 0.21
N ILE A 136 -1.67 13.46 -0.06
CA ILE A 136 -2.64 12.77 0.79
C ILE A 136 -1.92 12.06 1.95
N ILE A 137 -0.83 11.33 1.65
CA ILE A 137 -0.08 10.53 2.61
C ILE A 137 0.57 11.41 3.70
N ASP A 138 1.03 12.61 3.36
CA ASP A 138 1.62 13.56 4.32
C ASP A 138 0.62 14.04 5.40
N LYS A 139 -0.67 13.77 5.22
CA LYS A 139 -1.70 14.02 6.25
C LYS A 139 -1.86 12.84 7.23
N PHE A 140 -1.28 11.70 6.94
CA PHE A 140 -1.32 10.54 7.83
C PHE A 140 -0.42 10.79 9.05
N LYS A 141 -0.84 10.29 10.20
CA LYS A 141 -0.07 10.42 11.44
C LYS A 141 0.84 9.22 11.62
N ASP A 142 2.04 9.44 12.14
CA ASP A 142 2.97 8.36 12.52
C ASP A 142 3.24 7.36 11.39
N VAL A 143 3.34 7.81 10.15
CA VAL A 143 3.79 6.99 9.02
C VAL A 143 5.23 7.33 8.64
N THR A 144 5.98 6.33 8.21
CA THR A 144 7.30 6.51 7.62
C THR A 144 7.16 6.37 6.11
N VAL A 145 7.30 7.46 5.36
CA VAL A 145 7.38 7.39 3.90
C VAL A 145 8.84 7.27 3.52
N VAL A 146 9.19 6.22 2.78
CA VAL A 146 10.57 6.00 2.35
C VAL A 146 11.01 7.05 1.33
N ASP A 147 12.31 7.35 1.30
CA ASP A 147 12.85 8.41 0.45
C ASP A 147 12.91 8.00 -1.03
N SER A 148 13.10 6.73 -1.32
CA SER A 148 13.13 6.18 -2.68
C SER A 148 11.74 6.13 -3.28
N GLN A 149 11.34 7.22 -3.96
CA GLN A 149 10.16 7.22 -4.83
C GLN A 149 10.56 6.78 -6.24
N VAL A 150 9.80 5.87 -6.85
CA VAL A 150 10.08 5.38 -8.20
C VAL A 150 9.13 6.02 -9.22
N THR A 151 9.71 6.61 -10.26
CA THR A 151 8.97 7.19 -11.38
C THR A 151 9.21 6.37 -12.65
N ILE A 152 8.15 5.77 -13.18
CA ILE A 152 8.18 5.00 -14.43
C ILE A 152 7.61 5.85 -15.56
N MET A 153 8.39 5.98 -16.64
CA MET A 153 7.98 6.71 -17.84
C MET A 153 7.34 5.77 -18.85
N SER A 154 6.00 5.65 -18.78
CA SER A 154 5.14 4.76 -19.56
C SER A 154 5.40 3.28 -19.27
N ARG A 155 6.33 2.63 -19.98
CA ARG A 155 6.68 1.22 -19.80
C ARG A 155 7.92 1.08 -18.94
N MET A 156 7.93 0.08 -18.08
CA MET A 156 9.11 -0.30 -17.29
C MET A 156 10.29 -0.66 -18.22
N LYS A 157 11.47 -0.19 -17.88
CA LYS A 157 12.71 -0.41 -18.60
C LYS A 157 13.74 -1.09 -17.69
N PRO A 158 14.75 -1.77 -18.24
CA PRO A 158 15.85 -2.33 -17.43
C PRO A 158 16.56 -1.29 -16.54
N SER A 159 16.60 -0.02 -16.96
CA SER A 159 17.16 1.08 -16.16
C SER A 159 16.39 1.38 -14.88
N ASP A 160 15.10 1.02 -14.82
CA ASP A 160 14.24 1.31 -13.67
C ASP A 160 14.43 0.29 -12.54
N MET A 161 15.07 -0.85 -12.84
CA MET A 161 15.27 -1.93 -11.86
C MET A 161 16.07 -1.49 -10.65
N ALA A 162 17.12 -0.70 -10.84
CA ALA A 162 17.94 -0.21 -9.72
C ALA A 162 17.13 0.67 -8.74
N ALA A 163 16.21 1.49 -9.27
CA ALA A 163 15.34 2.32 -8.44
C ALA A 163 14.29 1.46 -7.69
N LEU A 164 13.77 0.41 -8.34
CA LEU A 164 12.86 -0.54 -7.68
C LEU A 164 13.58 -1.35 -6.60
N GLU A 165 14.83 -1.74 -6.83
CA GLU A 165 15.65 -2.43 -5.83
C GLU A 165 15.93 -1.55 -4.63
N ALA A 166 16.31 -0.28 -4.83
CA ALA A 166 16.52 0.67 -3.74
C ALA A 166 15.23 0.87 -2.91
N LEU A 167 14.08 1.03 -3.57
CA LEU A 167 12.79 1.11 -2.90
C LEU A 167 12.50 -0.18 -2.10
N ALA A 168 12.79 -1.36 -2.67
CA ALA A 168 12.56 -2.62 -1.98
C ALA A 168 13.45 -2.75 -0.73
N ASP A 169 14.70 -2.35 -0.81
CA ASP A 169 15.62 -2.39 0.33
C ASP A 169 15.15 -1.45 1.45
N GLU A 170 14.77 -0.21 1.14
CA GLU A 170 14.19 0.70 2.13
C GLU A 170 12.86 0.20 2.72
N MET A 171 12.04 -0.50 1.94
CA MET A 171 10.80 -1.10 2.44
C MET A 171 11.05 -2.27 3.38
N LEU A 172 12.22 -2.90 3.34
CA LEU A 172 12.56 -4.07 4.18
C LEU A 172 13.32 -3.70 5.46
N GLU A 173 13.85 -2.49 5.58
CA GLU A 173 14.40 -1.96 6.84
C GLU A 173 13.32 -1.85 7.94
#